data_8f08e66c3850dd432f1659fedbe16e4c
#
_entry.id   8f08e66c3850dd432f1659fedbe16e4c
#
_cell.length_a   1.000
_cell.length_b   1.000
_cell.length_c   1.000
_cell.angle_alpha   90.00
_cell.angle_beta   90.00
_cell.angle_gamma   90.00
#
_symmetry.space_group_name_H-M   'P 1'
#
loop_
_entity.id
_entity.type
_entity.pdbx_description
1 polymer ?
#
loop_
_entity_poly.entity_id
_entity_poly.type
_entity_poly.pdbx_seq_one_letter_code
_entity_poly.pdbx_strand_id
1 'polypeptide(L)'
;MNWSEWDEVAKNESLWRGHQEKGLLKAEYVRDYVLRLWFEDDLDVSIYELDFYPLMVEDDPGEVFLPLRNNERFRLVAGDYALIWLNPETGTYDEKAVDIAPECVRFFCERYGKKLKVSGREPISRKEAVKRVKAFSNRKEKLIAAIRKGTPG
;
A
#
# COMPACT_ATOMS: atom_id res chain seq x y z
N MET A 1 -8.05 15.10 -2.78
CA MET A 1 -7.29 13.86 -3.06
C MET A 1 -7.93 13.15 -4.23
N ASN A 2 -7.17 12.97 -5.29
CA ASN A 2 -7.61 12.25 -6.48
C ASN A 2 -6.43 11.58 -7.20
N TRP A 3 -6.72 10.66 -8.12
CA TRP A 3 -5.69 9.90 -8.82
C TRP A 3 -4.83 10.75 -9.75
N SER A 4 -5.38 11.84 -10.30
CA SER A 4 -4.60 12.71 -11.18
C SER A 4 -3.43 13.39 -10.46
N GLU A 5 -3.53 13.62 -9.16
CA GLU A 5 -2.43 14.17 -8.36
C GLU A 5 -1.25 13.21 -8.35
N TRP A 6 -1.52 11.91 -8.23
CA TRP A 6 -0.47 10.89 -8.32
C TRP A 6 0.08 10.79 -9.73
N ASP A 7 -0.77 10.83 -10.75
CA ASP A 7 -0.32 10.76 -12.15
C ASP A 7 0.68 11.86 -12.48
N GLU A 8 0.48 13.07 -11.99
CA GLU A 8 1.42 14.17 -12.17
C GLU A 8 2.77 13.92 -11.46
N VAL A 9 2.72 13.40 -10.25
CA VAL A 9 3.93 13.07 -9.47
C VAL A 9 4.67 11.88 -10.10
N ALA A 10 3.96 10.89 -10.57
CA ALA A 10 4.53 9.68 -11.17
C ALA A 10 5.37 9.97 -12.42
N LYS A 11 5.06 11.04 -13.14
CA LYS A 11 5.86 11.49 -14.30
C LYS A 11 7.24 11.99 -13.93
N ASN A 12 7.47 12.37 -12.66
CA ASN A 12 8.72 12.91 -12.18
C ASN A 12 9.31 12.01 -11.09
N GLU A 13 10.20 11.11 -11.51
CA GLU A 13 10.81 10.13 -10.63
C GLU A 13 11.51 10.75 -9.40
N SER A 14 12.07 11.96 -9.53
CA SER A 14 12.74 12.63 -8.41
C SER A 14 11.79 12.94 -7.25
N LEU A 15 10.48 13.02 -7.50
CA LEU A 15 9.48 13.33 -6.48
C LEU A 15 9.06 12.11 -5.65
N TRP A 16 9.27 10.90 -6.14
CA TRP A 16 8.78 9.70 -5.46
C TRP A 16 9.82 8.59 -5.25
N ARG A 17 10.98 8.67 -5.87
CA ARG A 17 12.01 7.63 -5.76
C ARG A 17 12.41 7.32 -4.31
N GLY A 18 12.55 8.35 -3.49
CA GLY A 18 12.88 8.18 -2.07
C GLY A 18 11.80 7.43 -1.28
N HIS A 19 10.55 7.54 -1.69
CA HIS A 19 9.44 6.85 -1.06
C HIS A 19 9.36 5.37 -1.44
N GLN A 20 9.88 5.00 -2.61
CA GLN A 20 9.92 3.62 -3.06
C GLN A 20 10.78 2.75 -2.12
N GLU A 21 11.83 3.33 -1.56
CA GLU A 21 12.73 2.65 -0.64
C GLU A 21 12.13 2.50 0.77
N LYS A 22 11.06 3.25 1.06
CA LYS A 22 10.37 3.24 2.35
C LYS A 22 9.09 2.40 2.25
N GLY A 23 9.27 1.09 2.27
CA GLY A 23 8.18 0.14 2.10
C GLY A 23 7.13 0.20 3.21
N LEU A 24 5.94 -0.24 2.89
CA LEU A 24 4.84 -0.40 3.83
C LEU A 24 5.07 -1.66 4.68
N LEU A 25 5.06 -1.52 5.99
CA LEU A 25 5.29 -2.63 6.91
C LEU A 25 4.00 -3.34 7.28
N LYS A 26 2.90 -2.58 7.36
CA LYS A 26 1.61 -3.09 7.81
C LYS A 26 0.51 -2.14 7.36
N ALA A 27 -0.66 -2.70 7.07
CA ALA A 27 -1.89 -1.95 6.86
C ALA A 27 -3.00 -2.57 7.69
N GLU A 28 -3.86 -1.72 8.25
CA GLU A 28 -4.95 -2.14 9.11
C GLU A 28 -6.19 -1.33 8.81
N TYR A 29 -7.32 -2.01 8.60
CA TYR A 29 -8.60 -1.37 8.41
C TYR A 29 -9.08 -0.82 9.75
N VAL A 30 -9.38 0.48 9.80
CA VAL A 30 -9.83 1.14 11.04
C VAL A 30 -11.34 1.33 11.04
N ARG A 31 -11.89 1.89 9.97
CA ARG A 31 -13.31 2.14 9.74
C ARG A 31 -13.51 2.41 8.24
N ASP A 32 -14.72 2.69 7.81
CA ASP A 32 -15.05 2.85 6.38
C ASP A 32 -13.98 3.61 5.59
N TYR A 33 -13.30 2.90 4.69
CA TYR A 33 -12.24 3.41 3.81
C TYR A 33 -11.04 4.04 4.51
N VAL A 34 -10.96 4.02 5.83
CA VAL A 34 -9.82 4.54 6.58
C VAL A 34 -8.88 3.42 6.96
N LEU A 35 -7.63 3.54 6.54
CA LEU A 35 -6.57 2.60 6.88
C LEU A 35 -5.54 3.25 7.77
N ARG A 36 -4.97 2.46 8.68
CA ARG A 36 -3.76 2.81 9.40
C ARG A 36 -2.59 2.10 8.74
N LEU A 37 -1.53 2.85 8.47
CA LEU A 37 -0.44 2.43 7.61
C LEU A 37 0.89 2.67 8.33
N TRP A 38 1.71 1.62 8.42
CA TRP A 38 3.04 1.68 9.02
C TRP A 38 4.09 1.60 7.92
N PHE A 39 4.97 2.59 7.88
CA PHE A 39 6.06 2.66 6.91
C PHE A 39 7.41 2.57 7.59
N GLU A 40 8.38 1.96 6.91
CA GLU A 40 9.77 2.06 7.31
C GLU A 40 10.28 3.46 6.97
N ASP A 41 10.83 4.17 7.96
CA ASP A 41 11.60 5.39 7.78
C ASP A 41 13.04 5.14 8.25
N ASP A 42 14.00 5.97 7.80
CA ASP A 42 15.45 5.74 7.94
C ASP A 42 15.89 5.09 9.25
N LEU A 43 15.45 5.63 10.39
CA LEU A 43 15.78 5.13 11.71
C LEU A 43 14.57 4.73 12.55
N ASP A 44 13.38 4.80 11.96
CA ASP A 44 12.16 4.72 12.73
C ASP A 44 11.00 4.17 11.88
N VAL A 45 9.83 4.09 12.48
CA VAL A 45 8.58 3.72 11.83
C VAL A 45 7.67 4.94 11.81
N SER A 46 7.12 5.27 10.66
CA SER A 46 6.10 6.31 10.54
C SER A 46 4.72 5.69 10.39
N ILE A 47 3.77 6.21 11.13
CA ILE A 47 2.39 5.70 11.14
C ILE A 47 1.46 6.81 10.66
N TYR A 48 0.61 6.47 9.69
CA TYR A 48 -0.40 7.38 9.16
C TYR A 48 -1.78 6.76 9.20
N GLU A 49 -2.80 7.58 9.38
CA GLU A 49 -4.16 7.23 9.02
C GLU A 49 -4.55 8.00 7.77
N LEU A 50 -5.10 7.31 6.79
CA LEU A 50 -5.52 7.90 5.53
C LEU A 50 -6.92 7.41 5.17
N ASP A 51 -7.78 8.35 4.79
CA ASP A 51 -9.11 8.06 4.28
C ASP A 51 -9.03 7.91 2.76
N PHE A 52 -9.32 6.71 2.28
CA PHE A 52 -9.29 6.37 0.86
C PHE A 52 -10.62 6.63 0.15
N TYR A 53 -11.64 7.10 0.86
CA TYR A 53 -12.95 7.35 0.25
C TYR A 53 -12.86 8.28 -0.98
N PRO A 54 -12.12 9.39 -0.93
CA PRO A 54 -11.97 10.24 -2.12
C PRO A 54 -11.40 9.52 -3.33
N LEU A 55 -10.44 8.63 -3.13
CA LEU A 55 -9.81 7.87 -4.22
C LEU A 55 -10.69 6.75 -4.76
N MET A 56 -11.42 6.08 -3.89
CA MET A 56 -12.15 4.85 -4.25
C MET A 56 -13.58 5.12 -4.67
N VAL A 57 -14.22 6.13 -4.09
CA VAL A 57 -15.65 6.38 -4.28
C VAL A 57 -15.93 7.70 -4.98
N GLU A 58 -15.29 8.79 -4.58
CA GLU A 58 -15.55 10.11 -5.15
C GLU A 58 -14.87 10.31 -6.50
N ASP A 59 -13.67 9.79 -6.67
CA ASP A 59 -12.96 9.85 -7.94
C ASP A 59 -13.24 8.58 -8.77
N ASP A 60 -12.92 8.61 -10.05
CA ASP A 60 -12.95 7.41 -10.89
C ASP A 60 -11.66 6.62 -10.66
N PRO A 61 -11.72 5.46 -9.99
CA PRO A 61 -10.52 4.69 -9.70
C PRO A 61 -10.00 3.89 -10.91
N GLY A 62 -10.73 3.89 -12.04
CA GLY A 62 -10.42 3.03 -13.17
C GLY A 62 -10.81 1.57 -12.94
N GLU A 63 -10.75 0.77 -13.98
CA GLU A 63 -11.18 -0.64 -13.93
C GLU A 63 -10.46 -1.46 -12.86
N VAL A 64 -9.16 -1.24 -12.71
CA VAL A 64 -8.33 -2.03 -11.79
C VAL A 64 -8.78 -1.87 -10.34
N PHE A 65 -9.13 -0.65 -9.95
CA PHE A 65 -9.51 -0.34 -8.57
C PHE A 65 -11.03 -0.30 -8.35
N LEU A 66 -11.82 -0.45 -9.41
CA LEU A 66 -13.27 -0.39 -9.31
C LEU A 66 -13.87 -1.35 -8.27
N PRO A 67 -13.37 -2.60 -8.13
CA PRO A 67 -13.87 -3.50 -7.09
C PRO A 67 -13.72 -2.97 -5.67
N LEU A 68 -12.78 -2.06 -5.43
CA LEU A 68 -12.53 -1.48 -4.11
C LEU A 68 -13.55 -0.41 -3.70
N ARG A 69 -14.46 -0.02 -4.59
CA ARG A 69 -15.61 0.81 -4.25
C ARG A 69 -16.55 0.08 -3.29
N ASN A 70 -16.52 -1.25 -3.31
CA ASN A 70 -17.23 -2.05 -2.33
C ASN A 70 -16.41 -2.09 -1.04
N ASN A 71 -16.95 -1.54 0.05
CA ASN A 71 -16.24 -1.49 1.32
C ASN A 71 -15.93 -2.87 1.89
N GLU A 72 -16.78 -3.86 1.66
CA GLU A 72 -16.52 -5.24 2.07
C GLU A 72 -15.28 -5.82 1.38
N ARG A 73 -15.06 -5.45 0.14
CA ARG A 73 -13.86 -5.82 -0.61
C ARG A 73 -12.65 -5.00 -0.13
N PHE A 74 -12.83 -3.70 0.10
CA PHE A 74 -11.78 -2.79 0.55
C PHE A 74 -11.22 -3.20 1.92
N ARG A 75 -12.07 -3.65 2.84
CA ARG A 75 -11.63 -4.04 4.18
C ARG A 75 -10.73 -5.27 4.23
N LEU A 76 -10.65 -6.05 3.15
CA LEU A 76 -9.80 -7.23 3.04
C LEU A 76 -8.36 -6.87 2.66
N VAL A 77 -7.91 -5.70 3.04
CA VAL A 77 -6.58 -5.16 2.76
C VAL A 77 -5.50 -5.91 3.53
N ALA A 78 -4.37 -6.08 2.86
CA ALA A 78 -3.14 -6.52 3.49
C ALA A 78 -2.02 -5.53 3.13
N GLY A 79 -1.15 -5.23 4.07
CA GLY A 79 -0.02 -4.35 3.83
C GLY A 79 1.28 -5.10 4.03
N ASP A 80 2.10 -5.11 2.99
CA ASP A 80 3.40 -5.74 3.06
C ASP A 80 4.25 -5.23 1.89
N TYR A 81 5.10 -4.25 2.12
CA TYR A 81 5.84 -3.44 1.16
C TYR A 81 4.92 -2.53 0.33
N ALA A 82 3.87 -3.07 -0.25
CA ALA A 82 2.82 -2.34 -0.97
C ALA A 82 1.47 -2.56 -0.27
N LEU A 83 0.48 -1.79 -0.65
CA LEU A 83 -0.89 -1.99 -0.21
C LEU A 83 -1.55 -2.99 -1.15
N ILE A 84 -2.05 -4.10 -0.62
CA ILE A 84 -2.47 -5.25 -1.42
C ILE A 84 -3.87 -5.71 -1.02
N TRP A 85 -4.66 -6.04 -2.04
CA TRP A 85 -5.93 -6.76 -1.90
C TRP A 85 -5.84 -8.03 -2.73
N LEU A 86 -5.77 -9.17 -2.07
CA LEU A 86 -5.72 -10.46 -2.73
C LEU A 86 -7.06 -10.79 -3.41
N ASN A 87 -7.05 -11.71 -4.35
CA ASN A 87 -8.28 -12.24 -4.92
C ASN A 87 -9.14 -12.83 -3.80
N PRO A 88 -10.37 -12.33 -3.57
CA PRO A 88 -11.19 -12.76 -2.43
C PRO A 88 -11.68 -14.22 -2.54
N GLU A 89 -11.72 -14.76 -3.75
CA GLU A 89 -12.18 -16.12 -4.00
C GLU A 89 -11.11 -17.15 -3.69
N THR A 90 -9.83 -16.83 -3.97
CA THR A 90 -8.71 -17.76 -3.85
C THR A 90 -7.76 -17.42 -2.70
N GLY A 91 -7.78 -16.17 -2.22
CA GLY A 91 -6.83 -15.68 -1.23
C GLY A 91 -5.41 -15.55 -1.77
N THR A 92 -5.25 -15.50 -3.08
CA THR A 92 -3.93 -15.47 -3.74
C THR A 92 -3.68 -14.15 -4.47
N TYR A 93 -2.41 -13.89 -4.73
CA TYR A 93 -1.99 -12.74 -5.54
C TYR A 93 -1.96 -13.18 -7.01
N ASP A 94 -3.06 -12.96 -7.70
CA ASP A 94 -3.24 -13.32 -9.11
C ASP A 94 -3.77 -12.12 -9.92
N GLU A 95 -4.29 -12.38 -11.12
CA GLU A 95 -4.80 -11.33 -12.01
C GLU A 95 -5.94 -10.50 -11.43
N LYS A 96 -6.68 -11.03 -10.44
CA LYS A 96 -7.75 -10.32 -9.74
C LYS A 96 -7.27 -9.61 -8.47
N ALA A 97 -6.02 -9.78 -8.11
CA ALA A 97 -5.43 -9.04 -7.00
C ALA A 97 -5.20 -7.59 -7.43
N VAL A 98 -5.29 -6.69 -6.46
CA VAL A 98 -5.07 -5.26 -6.68
C VAL A 98 -3.98 -4.81 -5.74
N ASP A 99 -3.06 -3.98 -6.23
CA ASP A 99 -2.05 -3.37 -5.37
C ASP A 99 -1.82 -1.91 -5.70
N ILE A 100 -1.39 -1.16 -4.69
CA ILE A 100 -0.97 0.22 -4.85
C ILE A 100 0.48 0.29 -4.35
N ALA A 101 1.36 0.80 -5.19
CA ALA A 101 2.78 0.91 -4.88
C ALA A 101 3.04 1.74 -3.61
N PRO A 102 4.07 1.41 -2.82
CA PRO A 102 4.34 2.12 -1.57
C PRO A 102 4.63 3.61 -1.76
N GLU A 103 5.28 4.01 -2.84
CA GLU A 103 5.53 5.41 -3.15
C GLU A 103 4.24 6.21 -3.36
N CYS A 104 3.24 5.62 -3.99
CA CYS A 104 1.94 6.23 -4.20
C CYS A 104 1.19 6.40 -2.86
N VAL A 105 1.15 5.36 -2.06
CA VAL A 105 0.51 5.39 -0.75
C VAL A 105 1.18 6.41 0.15
N ARG A 106 2.51 6.43 0.17
CA ARG A 106 3.29 7.38 0.98
C ARG A 106 3.04 8.82 0.55
N PHE A 107 2.97 9.08 -0.77
CA PHE A 107 2.65 10.40 -1.29
C PHE A 107 1.33 10.93 -0.73
N PHE A 108 0.26 10.12 -0.80
CA PHE A 108 -1.03 10.53 -0.29
C PHE A 108 -1.05 10.67 1.24
N CYS A 109 -0.32 9.81 1.95
CA CYS A 109 -0.19 9.91 3.39
C CYS A 109 0.48 11.20 3.84
N GLU A 110 1.55 11.59 3.18
CA GLU A 110 2.26 12.83 3.53
C GLU A 110 1.44 14.07 3.21
N ARG A 111 0.62 14.00 2.16
CA ARG A 111 -0.17 15.13 1.71
C ARG A 111 -1.51 15.26 2.45
N TYR A 112 -2.19 14.16 2.70
CA TYR A 112 -3.56 14.15 3.22
C TYR A 112 -3.74 13.33 4.50
N GLY A 113 -2.80 12.48 4.81
CA GLY A 113 -2.89 11.59 5.96
C GLY A 113 -2.66 12.32 7.28
N LYS A 114 -3.13 11.70 8.34
CA LYS A 114 -2.84 12.12 9.71
C LYS A 114 -1.66 11.30 10.23
N LYS A 115 -0.54 11.96 10.49
CA LYS A 115 0.61 11.30 11.10
C LYS A 115 0.36 11.07 12.58
N LEU A 116 0.46 9.82 13.01
CA LEU A 116 0.28 9.44 14.39
C LEU A 116 1.62 9.49 15.13
N LYS A 117 1.57 9.88 16.40
CA LYS A 117 2.76 9.83 17.26
C LYS A 117 2.98 8.40 17.71
N VAL A 118 4.18 7.89 17.48
CA VAL A 118 4.60 6.63 18.06
C VAL A 118 4.86 6.89 19.56
N SER A 119 3.97 6.41 20.42
CA SER A 119 4.12 6.55 21.85
C SER A 119 5.19 5.58 22.35
N GLY A 120 6.47 6.01 22.44
CA GLY A 120 7.56 5.33 23.15
C GLY A 120 7.65 3.80 23.14
N ARG A 121 6.69 3.12 22.54
CA ARG A 121 6.67 1.67 22.35
C ARG A 121 6.49 1.44 20.86
N GLU A 122 7.61 1.34 20.17
CA GLU A 122 7.57 0.93 18.79
C GLU A 122 7.02 -0.50 18.70
N PRO A 123 5.99 -0.73 17.89
CA PRO A 123 5.49 -2.09 17.70
C PRO A 123 6.51 -3.00 17.03
N ILE A 124 7.54 -2.41 16.38
CA ILE A 124 8.58 -3.15 15.67
C ILE A 124 9.89 -2.38 15.78
N SER A 125 10.98 -3.05 16.16
CA SER A 125 12.31 -2.46 16.10
C SER A 125 12.73 -2.22 14.66
N ARG A 126 13.65 -1.27 14.44
CA ARG A 126 14.19 -1.00 13.11
C ARG A 126 14.74 -2.27 12.43
N LYS A 127 15.49 -3.07 13.20
CA LYS A 127 16.06 -4.33 12.70
C LYS A 127 14.97 -5.27 12.23
N GLU A 128 13.89 -5.37 12.97
CA GLU A 128 12.74 -6.18 12.62
C GLU A 128 12.01 -5.62 11.40
N ALA A 129 11.84 -4.31 11.33
CA ALA A 129 11.23 -3.62 10.19
C ALA A 129 12.00 -3.88 8.90
N VAL A 130 13.32 -3.71 8.92
CA VAL A 130 14.19 -3.97 7.77
C VAL A 130 14.09 -5.43 7.35
N LYS A 131 14.09 -6.34 8.30
CA LYS A 131 13.96 -7.78 8.03
C LYS A 131 12.63 -8.11 7.35
N ARG A 132 11.54 -7.50 7.80
CA ARG A 132 10.21 -7.70 7.21
C ARG A 132 10.13 -7.17 5.78
N VAL A 133 10.66 -5.98 5.54
CA VAL A 133 10.69 -5.38 4.20
C VAL A 133 11.47 -6.28 3.24
N LYS A 134 12.66 -6.78 3.64
CA LYS A 134 13.45 -7.68 2.82
C LYS A 134 12.74 -9.00 2.53
N ALA A 135 12.16 -9.61 3.55
CA ALA A 135 11.41 -10.85 3.41
C ALA A 135 10.25 -10.69 2.44
N PHE A 136 9.62 -9.53 2.47
CA PHE A 136 8.47 -9.25 1.64
C PHE A 136 8.84 -8.92 0.20
N SER A 137 9.90 -8.17 -0.02
CA SER A 137 10.41 -7.93 -1.38
C SER A 137 10.70 -9.26 -2.09
N ASN A 138 11.28 -10.21 -1.36
CA ASN A 138 11.55 -11.55 -1.89
C ASN A 138 10.25 -12.30 -2.21
N ARG A 139 9.24 -12.21 -1.35
CA ARG A 139 7.93 -12.83 -1.61
C ARG A 139 7.24 -12.21 -2.81
N LYS A 140 7.28 -10.88 -2.93
CA LYS A 140 6.68 -10.17 -4.06
C LYS A 140 7.33 -10.59 -5.37
N GLU A 141 8.65 -10.69 -5.42
CA GLU A 141 9.37 -11.17 -6.60
C GLU A 141 8.98 -12.58 -6.99
N LYS A 142 8.86 -13.47 -6.01
CA LYS A 142 8.41 -14.85 -6.24
C LYS A 142 6.99 -14.91 -6.78
N LEU A 143 6.09 -14.09 -6.23
CA LEU A 143 4.71 -14.02 -6.67
C LEU A 143 4.60 -13.49 -8.09
N ILE A 144 5.35 -12.43 -8.42
CA ILE A 144 5.39 -11.88 -9.76
C ILE A 144 5.93 -12.90 -10.76
N ALA A 145 7.00 -13.61 -10.39
CA ALA A 145 7.56 -14.67 -11.22
C ALA A 145 6.56 -15.81 -11.46
N ALA A 146 5.83 -16.20 -10.42
CA ALA A 146 4.79 -17.22 -10.53
C ALA A 146 3.65 -16.79 -11.45
N ILE A 147 3.21 -15.54 -11.35
CA ILE A 147 2.17 -14.95 -12.21
C ILE A 147 2.63 -14.94 -13.66
N ARG A 148 3.85 -14.50 -13.94
CA ARG A 148 4.41 -14.49 -15.29
C ARG A 148 4.50 -15.89 -15.91
N LYS A 149 4.83 -16.89 -15.12
CA LYS A 149 4.88 -18.29 -15.58
C LYS A 149 3.47 -18.87 -15.81
N GLY A 150 2.50 -18.44 -15.02
CA GLY A 150 1.13 -18.92 -15.09
C GLY A 150 0.27 -18.20 -16.10
N THR A 151 0.74 -17.09 -16.66
CA THR A 151 0.00 -16.34 -17.68
C THR A 151 0.30 -16.92 -19.04
N PRO A 152 -0.68 -17.54 -19.72
CA PRO A 152 -0.47 -17.97 -21.10
C PRO A 152 -0.20 -16.72 -21.92
N GLY A 153 0.94 -16.69 -22.47
CA GLY A 153 1.63 -15.73 -23.28
C GLY A 153 0.90 -14.59 -23.93
#